data_0e7287ab9d534659e158663ccc56be5c
#
_entry.id   0e7287ab9d534659e158663ccc56be5c
#
_cell.length_a   1.000
_cell.length_b   1.000
_cell.length_c   1.000
_cell.angle_alpha   90.00
_cell.angle_beta   90.00
_cell.angle_gamma   90.00
#
_symmetry.space_group_name_H-M   'P 1'
#
loop_
_entity.id
_entity.type
_entity.pdbx_description
1 polymer ?
#
loop_
_entity_poly.entity_id
_entity_poly.type
_entity_poly.pdbx_seq_one_letter_code
_entity_poly.pdbx_strand_id
1 'polypeptide(L)'
;MGDTPNVSNSLTIRVQFKNDSGMLGRLASEVGRLGGDIGAVDLVSVGDGLMVRDLTVNCRDDEHAAALIAGIRALDDFTLLHSSDRTFLLHLGGKIEVVSRVPIRTRDDLSMVYTPGVARVCMAIHARPEDAYSLTIKKNTVAVITDGTAVLGLGDIGPA
;
A
#
# COMPACT_ATOMS: atom_id res chain seq x y z
N MET A 1 16.60 14.93 -3.84
CA MET A 1 15.63 13.97 -4.39
C MET A 1 15.89 13.84 -5.86
N GLY A 2 15.86 12.62 -6.43
CA GLY A 2 16.38 12.37 -7.78
C GLY A 2 15.49 12.96 -8.86
N ASP A 3 16.14 13.46 -9.90
CA ASP A 3 15.52 14.11 -11.07
C ASP A 3 14.85 13.09 -12.04
N THR A 4 14.79 11.81 -11.67
CA THR A 4 14.27 10.72 -12.48
C THR A 4 13.04 10.06 -11.85
N PRO A 5 12.06 9.61 -12.66
CA PRO A 5 10.93 8.82 -12.18
C PRO A 5 11.37 7.59 -11.38
N ASN A 6 10.66 7.28 -10.30
CA ASN A 6 10.99 6.15 -9.43
C ASN A 6 9.73 5.50 -8.85
N VAL A 7 9.87 4.27 -8.37
CA VAL A 7 8.73 3.46 -7.88
C VAL A 7 8.12 3.98 -6.57
N SER A 8 8.83 4.85 -5.82
CA SER A 8 8.28 5.44 -4.59
C SER A 8 7.20 6.48 -4.88
N ASN A 9 7.22 7.06 -6.09
CA ASN A 9 6.23 8.03 -6.58
C ASN A 9 5.44 7.41 -7.74
N SER A 10 4.89 6.23 -7.53
CA SER A 10 4.20 5.46 -8.57
C SER A 10 2.69 5.61 -8.47
N LEU A 11 2.07 6.01 -9.58
CA LEU A 11 0.62 6.08 -9.75
C LEU A 11 0.08 4.84 -10.44
N THR A 12 -1.13 4.43 -10.09
CA THR A 12 -1.99 3.63 -10.96
C THR A 12 -3.07 4.54 -11.51
N ILE A 13 -3.16 4.65 -12.83
CA ILE A 13 -4.19 5.42 -13.52
C ILE A 13 -5.08 4.46 -14.32
N ARG A 14 -6.40 4.63 -14.18
CA ARG A 14 -7.41 3.92 -14.98
C ARG A 14 -7.94 4.85 -16.04
N VAL A 15 -7.72 4.48 -17.30
CA VAL A 15 -8.07 5.32 -18.45
C VAL A 15 -9.00 4.55 -19.39
N GLN A 16 -10.06 5.20 -19.84
CA GLN A 16 -11.00 4.72 -20.86
C GLN A 16 -10.76 5.49 -22.16
N PHE A 17 -10.78 4.78 -23.27
CA PHE A 17 -10.67 5.34 -24.61
C PHE A 17 -11.31 4.39 -25.66
N LYS A 18 -11.48 4.88 -26.91
CA LYS A 18 -12.00 4.05 -27.99
C LYS A 18 -11.09 2.87 -28.29
N ASN A 19 -11.69 1.71 -28.54
CA ASN A 19 -10.95 0.50 -28.91
C ASN A 19 -10.45 0.54 -30.36
N ASP A 20 -9.67 1.56 -30.69
CA ASP A 20 -9.11 1.78 -32.01
C ASP A 20 -7.58 1.58 -31.99
N SER A 21 -7.04 1.15 -33.13
CA SER A 21 -5.59 0.97 -33.30
C SER A 21 -4.83 2.28 -33.06
N GLY A 22 -3.74 2.23 -32.29
CA GLY A 22 -2.89 3.38 -32.02
C GLY A 22 -3.28 4.18 -30.77
N MET A 23 -4.47 4.00 -30.19
CA MET A 23 -4.92 4.78 -29.04
C MET A 23 -4.00 4.58 -27.82
N LEU A 24 -3.62 3.34 -27.50
CA LEU A 24 -2.65 3.09 -26.43
C LEU A 24 -1.29 3.75 -26.72
N GLY A 25 -0.86 3.76 -27.97
CA GLY A 25 0.39 4.42 -28.38
C GLY A 25 0.34 5.94 -28.14
N ARG A 26 -0.80 6.59 -28.43
CA ARG A 26 -1.00 8.03 -28.15
C ARG A 26 -0.94 8.32 -26.67
N LEU A 27 -1.62 7.50 -25.83
CA LEU A 27 -1.58 7.64 -24.37
C LEU A 27 -0.14 7.47 -23.86
N ALA A 28 0.56 6.42 -24.30
CA ALA A 28 1.95 6.16 -23.90
C ALA A 28 2.91 7.29 -24.33
N SER A 29 2.73 7.82 -25.54
CA SER A 29 3.51 8.97 -26.03
C SER A 29 3.30 10.23 -25.18
N GLU A 30 2.07 10.47 -24.75
CA GLU A 30 1.77 11.62 -23.89
C GLU A 30 2.36 11.44 -22.49
N VAL A 31 2.26 10.25 -21.88
CA VAL A 31 2.92 9.94 -20.61
C VAL A 31 4.44 10.20 -20.71
N GLY A 32 5.08 9.70 -21.78
CA GLY A 32 6.50 9.93 -22.03
C GLY A 32 6.84 11.41 -22.25
N ARG A 33 6.03 12.14 -23.02
CA ARG A 33 6.20 13.59 -23.23
C ARG A 33 6.14 14.39 -21.92
N LEU A 34 5.30 13.97 -21.02
CA LEU A 34 5.17 14.54 -19.67
C LEU A 34 6.30 14.08 -18.73
N GLY A 35 7.16 13.18 -19.16
CA GLY A 35 8.29 12.67 -18.37
C GLY A 35 7.97 11.51 -17.44
N GLY A 36 6.80 10.90 -17.56
CA GLY A 36 6.42 9.70 -16.82
C GLY A 36 7.09 8.44 -17.40
N ASP A 37 7.42 7.50 -16.54
CA ASP A 37 7.95 6.19 -16.93
C ASP A 37 6.86 5.13 -16.71
N ILE A 38 6.48 4.45 -17.82
CA ILE A 38 5.40 3.46 -17.80
C ILE A 38 5.95 2.12 -17.34
N GLY A 39 5.39 1.58 -16.28
CA GLY A 39 5.61 0.24 -15.80
C GLY A 39 4.63 -0.77 -16.44
N ALA A 40 3.66 -1.27 -15.66
CA ALA A 40 2.66 -2.21 -16.15
C ALA A 40 1.54 -1.51 -16.94
N VAL A 41 0.97 -2.25 -17.90
CA VAL A 41 -0.22 -1.87 -18.66
C VAL A 41 -1.19 -3.05 -18.68
N ASP A 42 -2.26 -2.97 -17.92
CA ASP A 42 -3.21 -4.06 -17.76
C ASP A 42 -4.54 -3.76 -18.45
N LEU A 43 -5.13 -4.78 -19.06
CA LEU A 43 -6.47 -4.69 -19.63
C LEU A 43 -7.52 -4.93 -18.54
N VAL A 44 -8.39 -3.95 -18.29
CA VAL A 44 -9.47 -4.07 -17.30
C VAL A 44 -10.75 -4.57 -17.96
N SER A 45 -11.17 -3.92 -19.06
CA SER A 45 -12.34 -4.34 -19.82
C SER A 45 -12.33 -3.84 -21.27
N VAL A 46 -13.07 -4.56 -22.11
CA VAL A 46 -13.39 -4.16 -23.49
C VAL A 46 -14.87 -4.39 -23.71
N GLY A 47 -15.59 -3.39 -24.23
CA GLY A 47 -17.03 -3.48 -24.54
C GLY A 47 -17.53 -2.18 -25.14
N ASP A 48 -18.61 -2.24 -25.90
CA ASP A 48 -19.30 -1.10 -26.52
C ASP A 48 -18.39 -0.14 -27.32
N GLY A 49 -17.35 -0.70 -27.97
CA GLY A 49 -16.37 0.09 -28.73
C GLY A 49 -15.37 0.85 -27.84
N LEU A 50 -15.37 0.62 -26.54
CA LEU A 50 -14.47 1.24 -25.57
C LEU A 50 -13.52 0.21 -24.96
N MET A 51 -12.36 0.69 -24.55
CA MET A 51 -11.34 -0.07 -23.83
C MET A 51 -11.00 0.66 -22.53
N VAL A 52 -10.89 -0.08 -21.42
CA VAL A 52 -10.41 0.42 -20.14
C VAL A 52 -9.09 -0.28 -19.79
N ARG A 53 -8.09 0.52 -19.49
CA ARG A 53 -6.79 0.02 -19.05
C ARG A 53 -6.34 0.67 -17.75
N ASP A 54 -5.59 -0.11 -16.97
CA ASP A 54 -4.79 0.39 -15.87
C ASP A 54 -3.34 0.53 -16.34
N LEU A 55 -2.75 1.69 -16.08
CA LEU A 55 -1.33 1.95 -16.29
C LEU A 55 -0.68 2.27 -14.96
N THR A 56 0.44 1.62 -14.69
CA THR A 56 1.35 2.03 -13.63
C THR A 56 2.34 3.03 -14.22
N VAL A 57 2.44 4.22 -13.64
CA VAL A 57 3.33 5.28 -14.12
C VAL A 57 4.18 5.77 -12.94
N ASN A 58 5.50 5.65 -13.09
CA ASN A 58 6.44 6.21 -12.12
C ASN A 58 6.64 7.70 -12.38
N CYS A 59 6.64 8.49 -11.32
CA CYS A 59 6.85 9.93 -11.34
C CYS A 59 8.12 10.31 -10.56
N ARG A 60 8.57 11.55 -10.67
CA ARG A 60 9.71 12.07 -9.89
C ARG A 60 9.30 12.41 -8.46
N ASP A 61 8.15 13.06 -8.34
CA ASP A 61 7.58 13.59 -7.11
C ASP A 61 6.06 13.82 -7.28
N ASP A 62 5.41 14.31 -6.24
CA ASP A 62 3.96 14.56 -6.21
C ASP A 62 3.53 15.67 -7.19
N GLU A 63 4.36 16.70 -7.41
CA GLU A 63 4.08 17.77 -8.35
C GLU A 63 4.08 17.23 -9.78
N HIS A 64 5.06 16.42 -10.13
CA HIS A 64 5.12 15.73 -11.42
C HIS A 64 3.92 14.77 -11.61
N ALA A 65 3.52 14.03 -10.57
CA ALA A 65 2.35 13.17 -10.59
C ALA A 65 1.06 13.97 -10.87
N ALA A 66 0.89 15.11 -10.24
CA ALA A 66 -0.25 16.00 -10.46
C ALA A 66 -0.26 16.57 -11.89
N ALA A 67 0.89 17.00 -12.41
CA ALA A 67 1.04 17.50 -13.77
C ALA A 67 0.71 16.43 -14.83
N LEU A 68 1.15 15.18 -14.59
CA LEU A 68 0.85 14.03 -15.45
C LEU A 68 -0.65 13.72 -15.48
N ILE A 69 -1.30 13.69 -14.33
CA ILE A 69 -2.76 13.50 -14.22
C ILE A 69 -3.50 14.60 -14.99
N ALA A 70 -3.09 15.87 -14.82
CA ALA A 70 -3.69 17.00 -15.52
C ALA A 70 -3.51 16.89 -17.04
N GLY A 71 -2.30 16.51 -17.51
CA GLY A 71 -2.03 16.32 -18.93
C GLY A 71 -2.88 15.22 -19.57
N ILE A 72 -3.05 14.07 -18.88
CA ILE A 72 -3.90 12.99 -19.38
C ILE A 72 -5.37 13.42 -19.43
N ARG A 73 -5.86 14.17 -18.44
CA ARG A 73 -7.24 14.71 -18.44
C ARG A 73 -7.50 15.70 -19.56
N ALA A 74 -6.47 16.35 -20.06
CA ALA A 74 -6.59 17.32 -21.17
C ALA A 74 -6.65 16.65 -22.55
N LEU A 75 -6.49 15.33 -22.66
CA LEU A 75 -6.60 14.61 -23.91
C LEU A 75 -8.08 14.37 -24.28
N ASP A 76 -8.52 14.88 -25.42
CA ASP A 76 -9.93 14.82 -25.84
C ASP A 76 -10.50 13.39 -26.00
N ASP A 77 -9.65 12.43 -26.42
CA ASP A 77 -10.07 11.06 -26.71
C ASP A 77 -9.95 10.09 -25.51
N PHE A 78 -9.57 10.60 -24.35
CA PHE A 78 -9.28 9.80 -23.16
C PHE A 78 -10.07 10.29 -21.96
N THR A 79 -10.63 9.36 -21.21
CA THR A 79 -11.31 9.65 -19.94
C THR A 79 -10.53 9.01 -18.80
N LEU A 80 -9.95 9.82 -17.93
CA LEU A 80 -9.34 9.34 -16.70
C LEU A 80 -10.45 9.00 -15.71
N LEU A 81 -10.70 7.70 -15.49
CA LEU A 81 -11.72 7.19 -14.58
C LEU A 81 -11.27 7.24 -13.12
N HIS A 82 -9.99 6.91 -12.86
CA HIS A 82 -9.42 6.83 -11.53
C HIS A 82 -7.92 7.06 -11.56
N SER A 83 -7.40 7.62 -10.48
CA SER A 83 -5.97 7.69 -10.21
C SER A 83 -5.71 7.42 -8.72
N SER A 84 -4.70 6.64 -8.41
CA SER A 84 -4.31 6.33 -7.03
C SER A 84 -2.81 6.26 -6.89
N ASP A 85 -2.31 6.78 -5.79
CA ASP A 85 -0.93 6.62 -5.39
C ASP A 85 -0.73 5.21 -4.81
N ARG A 86 0.22 4.48 -5.37
CA ARG A 86 0.51 3.09 -4.97
C ARG A 86 1.13 3.02 -3.59
N THR A 87 1.93 4.00 -3.21
CA THR A 87 2.55 4.06 -1.89
C THR A 87 1.48 4.20 -0.82
N PHE A 88 0.52 5.13 -1.00
CA PHE A 88 -0.60 5.28 -0.08
C PHE A 88 -1.48 4.03 -0.03
N LEU A 89 -1.76 3.40 -1.17
CA LEU A 89 -2.54 2.15 -1.22
C LEU A 89 -1.91 1.03 -0.40
N LEU A 90 -0.57 0.89 -0.45
CA LEU A 90 0.16 -0.11 0.33
C LEU A 90 0.12 0.15 1.85
N HIS A 91 -0.21 1.38 2.27
CA HIS A 91 -0.30 1.76 3.67
C HIS A 91 -1.72 1.75 4.22
N LEU A 92 -2.75 1.62 3.35
CA LEU A 92 -4.15 1.54 3.79
C LEU A 92 -4.38 0.33 4.69
N GLY A 93 -4.86 0.57 5.92
CA GLY A 93 -5.06 -0.47 6.92
C GLY A 93 -3.77 -0.88 7.65
N GLY A 94 -2.65 -0.21 7.37
CA GLY A 94 -1.33 -0.54 7.93
C GLY A 94 -0.62 -1.67 7.17
N LYS A 95 0.63 -1.91 7.51
CA LYS A 95 1.49 -2.93 6.86
C LYS A 95 1.66 -4.19 7.69
N ILE A 96 1.00 -4.26 8.86
CA ILE A 96 1.10 -5.39 9.78
C ILE A 96 -0.30 -5.92 10.07
N GLU A 97 -0.45 -7.22 9.96
CA GLU A 97 -1.64 -7.95 10.38
C GLU A 97 -1.31 -8.81 11.59
N VAL A 98 -2.22 -8.84 12.57
CA VAL A 98 -2.11 -9.72 13.74
C VAL A 98 -3.09 -10.87 13.58
N VAL A 99 -2.56 -12.08 13.44
CA VAL A 99 -3.35 -13.29 13.24
C VAL A 99 -3.16 -14.23 14.41
N SER A 100 -4.26 -14.83 14.89
CA SER A 100 -4.20 -15.85 15.94
C SER A 100 -3.47 -17.11 15.42
N ARG A 101 -2.47 -17.58 16.17
CA ARG A 101 -1.75 -18.82 15.86
C ARG A 101 -2.59 -20.08 16.10
N VAL A 102 -3.58 -19.97 16.97
CA VAL A 102 -4.47 -21.08 17.34
C VAL A 102 -5.91 -20.67 17.02
N PRO A 103 -6.59 -21.43 16.15
CA PRO A 103 -8.00 -21.14 15.88
C PRO A 103 -8.84 -21.51 17.12
N ILE A 104 -9.74 -20.61 17.52
CA ILE A 104 -10.71 -20.85 18.59
C ILE A 104 -12.04 -21.24 17.94
N ARG A 105 -12.38 -22.52 17.93
CA ARG A 105 -13.58 -23.07 17.27
C ARG A 105 -14.56 -23.68 18.25
N THR A 106 -14.09 -24.11 19.40
CA THR A 106 -14.86 -24.82 20.42
C THR A 106 -14.77 -24.13 21.77
N ARG A 107 -15.65 -24.52 22.70
CA ARG A 107 -15.56 -24.10 24.11
C ARG A 107 -14.30 -24.61 24.79
N ASP A 108 -13.82 -25.76 24.39
CA ASP A 108 -12.59 -26.36 24.94
C ASP A 108 -11.38 -25.55 24.51
N ASP A 109 -11.31 -25.12 23.23
CA ASP A 109 -10.26 -24.23 22.76
C ASP A 109 -10.27 -22.91 23.56
N LEU A 110 -11.45 -22.31 23.75
CA LEU A 110 -11.61 -21.09 24.54
C LEU A 110 -11.14 -21.29 25.99
N SER A 111 -11.47 -22.41 26.61
CA SER A 111 -11.05 -22.72 27.99
C SER A 111 -9.54 -22.88 28.13
N MET A 112 -8.84 -23.32 27.08
CA MET A 112 -7.38 -23.43 27.07
C MET A 112 -6.68 -22.10 26.87
N VAL A 113 -7.17 -21.25 25.94
CA VAL A 113 -6.51 -19.98 25.57
C VAL A 113 -6.96 -18.80 26.42
N TYR A 114 -8.07 -18.94 27.14
CA TYR A 114 -8.62 -17.92 28.02
C TYR A 114 -8.84 -18.52 29.43
N THR A 115 -9.85 -18.07 30.17
CA THR A 115 -10.14 -18.53 31.51
C THR A 115 -10.91 -19.88 31.48
N PRO A 116 -10.50 -20.92 32.25
CA PRO A 116 -9.48 -20.91 33.32
C PRO A 116 -8.03 -21.25 32.86
N GLY A 117 -7.82 -21.76 31.66
CA GLY A 117 -6.53 -22.32 31.21
C GLY A 117 -5.36 -21.34 31.27
N VAL A 118 -5.59 -20.07 30.82
CA VAL A 118 -4.56 -19.04 30.80
C VAL A 118 -4.00 -18.69 32.19
N ALA A 119 -4.76 -18.90 33.26
CA ALA A 119 -4.29 -18.67 34.63
C ALA A 119 -3.06 -19.52 34.98
N ARG A 120 -2.99 -20.76 34.46
CA ARG A 120 -1.82 -21.65 34.64
C ARG A 120 -0.58 -21.08 33.96
N VAL A 121 -0.75 -20.47 32.77
CA VAL A 121 0.33 -19.80 32.02
C VAL A 121 0.81 -18.57 32.79
N CYS A 122 -0.10 -17.76 33.31
CA CYS A 122 0.25 -16.61 34.14
C CYS A 122 1.05 -17.01 35.39
N MET A 123 0.63 -18.07 36.07
CA MET A 123 1.34 -18.57 37.26
C MET A 123 2.72 -19.15 36.91
N ALA A 124 2.87 -19.79 35.76
CA ALA A 124 4.17 -20.27 35.29
C ALA A 124 5.14 -19.08 35.03
N ILE A 125 4.68 -18.02 34.38
CA ILE A 125 5.46 -16.80 34.14
C ILE A 125 5.77 -16.11 35.47
N HIS A 126 4.83 -16.07 36.42
CA HIS A 126 5.08 -15.50 37.75
C HIS A 126 6.19 -16.24 38.49
N ALA A 127 6.18 -17.56 38.43
CA ALA A 127 7.21 -18.41 39.06
C ALA A 127 8.58 -18.31 38.37
N ARG A 128 8.60 -18.14 37.05
CA ARG A 128 9.81 -17.99 36.23
C ARG A 128 9.60 -16.91 35.17
N PRO A 129 9.97 -15.65 35.42
CA PRO A 129 9.73 -14.51 34.52
C PRO A 129 10.30 -14.69 33.10
N GLU A 130 11.38 -15.46 32.94
CA GLU A 130 11.96 -15.81 31.65
C GLU A 130 11.02 -16.59 30.72
N ASP A 131 10.05 -17.31 31.27
CA ASP A 131 9.05 -18.04 30.51
C ASP A 131 8.13 -17.10 29.70
N ALA A 132 8.09 -15.80 30.03
CA ALA A 132 7.38 -14.82 29.23
C ALA A 132 7.87 -14.76 27.78
N TYR A 133 9.15 -15.04 27.51
CA TYR A 133 9.71 -15.07 26.16
C TYR A 133 9.26 -16.29 25.34
N SER A 134 8.92 -17.41 26.01
CA SER A 134 8.44 -18.62 25.34
C SER A 134 6.91 -18.72 25.29
N LEU A 135 6.21 -18.16 26.30
CA LEU A 135 4.78 -18.29 26.48
C LEU A 135 3.97 -17.08 25.96
N THR A 136 4.65 -15.99 25.56
CA THR A 136 4.00 -14.80 25.02
C THR A 136 4.67 -14.31 23.74
N ILE A 137 4.06 -13.28 23.08
CA ILE A 137 4.62 -12.61 21.92
C ILE A 137 5.89 -11.78 22.24
N LYS A 138 6.23 -11.59 23.51
CA LYS A 138 7.34 -10.73 23.96
C LYS A 138 8.67 -11.07 23.26
N LYS A 139 8.92 -12.34 22.98
CA LYS A 139 10.10 -12.81 22.24
C LYS A 139 10.25 -12.17 20.85
N ASN A 140 9.15 -11.88 20.18
CA ASN A 140 9.10 -11.44 18.80
C ASN A 140 8.73 -9.95 18.68
N THR A 141 8.77 -9.20 19.78
CA THR A 141 8.32 -7.81 19.81
C THR A 141 9.42 -6.91 20.35
N VAL A 142 9.71 -5.82 19.62
CA VAL A 142 10.54 -4.71 20.07
C VAL A 142 9.69 -3.45 20.00
N ALA A 143 9.60 -2.72 21.12
CA ALA A 143 8.92 -1.42 21.15
C ALA A 143 9.90 -0.32 20.69
N VAL A 144 9.50 0.43 19.67
CA VAL A 144 10.18 1.67 19.28
C VAL A 144 9.29 2.82 19.76
N ILE A 145 9.83 3.67 20.64
CA ILE A 145 9.10 4.79 21.24
C ILE A 145 9.78 6.07 20.76
N THR A 146 8.99 6.99 20.23
CA THR A 146 9.44 8.29 19.74
C THR A 146 8.40 9.36 20.03
N ASP A 147 8.84 10.60 20.22
CA ASP A 147 7.97 11.77 20.28
C ASP A 147 7.86 12.48 18.92
N GLY A 148 8.50 11.94 17.87
CA GLY A 148 8.45 12.50 16.53
C GLY A 148 9.27 13.76 16.31
N THR A 149 10.11 14.17 17.26
CA THR A 149 10.91 15.41 17.16
C THR A 149 12.09 15.29 16.19
N ALA A 150 12.48 14.08 15.80
CA ALA A 150 13.61 13.84 14.90
C ALA A 150 13.34 12.66 13.96
N VAL A 151 12.43 12.84 13.02
CA VAL A 151 12.12 11.84 11.98
C VAL A 151 13.09 11.97 10.82
N LEU A 152 13.76 10.86 10.44
CA LEU A 152 14.79 10.83 9.42
C LEU A 152 14.30 11.46 8.10
N GLY A 153 14.98 12.53 7.67
CA GLY A 153 14.67 13.26 6.44
C GLY A 153 13.50 14.25 6.52
N LEU A 154 12.71 14.23 7.61
CA LEU A 154 11.52 15.08 7.77
C LEU A 154 11.63 16.09 8.92
N GLY A 155 12.55 15.83 9.89
CA GLY A 155 12.72 16.68 11.06
C GLY A 155 11.61 16.45 12.11
N ASP A 156 11.14 17.54 12.73
CA ASP A 156 10.10 17.52 13.75
C ASP A 156 8.72 17.56 13.08
N ILE A 157 8.04 16.40 13.04
CA ILE A 157 6.68 16.28 12.51
C ILE A 157 5.68 15.81 13.59
N GLY A 158 6.14 15.65 14.83
CA GLY A 158 5.33 15.20 15.97
C GLY A 158 5.09 13.68 16.01
N PRO A 159 4.40 13.20 17.06
CA PRO A 159 4.21 11.77 17.32
C PRO A 159 3.02 11.12 16.60
N ALA A 160 2.19 11.89 15.88
CA ALA A 160 0.94 11.44 15.25
C ALA A 160 1.16 10.83 13.87
#